data_f0d2f4950b84854ce8c1e3a8bdc54e01
#
_entry.id   f0d2f4950b84854ce8c1e3a8bdc54e01
#
_cell.length_a   1.000
_cell.length_b   1.000
_cell.length_c   1.000
_cell.angle_alpha   90.00
_cell.angle_beta   90.00
_cell.angle_gamma   90.00
#
_symmetry.space_group_name_H-M   'P 1'
#
loop_
_entity.id
_entity.type
_entity.pdbx_description
1 polymer ?
#
loop_
_entity_poly.entity_id
_entity_poly.type
_entity_poly.pdbx_seq_one_letter_code
_entity_poly.pdbx_strand_id
1 'polypeptide(L)'
;MAQTDIQTPPGRQEIIVTRTYNAPRELVYKTITDPTLVPQWWGPRNLTTIIEKMEVRPGGQWRFIQCDPQGNIFAFHGVYHEAKSPELLVYTMEWEGMPGHVLLDIERFDEHDGITICTSRSIFETVEDRDGMLQQGMESGTKETTDRLNELLAKINMQGSMNETMTHHEGNGRSIIITRMFDAPRERVWQRWTDPDQYMCWWGPKDYYAPQAKFDLRVGGKYLSSMRGPDGKDIWSTGIYKEIIEPNRIVMTDSFADEHGNVVPASYYGMGSEIPMEMEVEVTLDDLDGKTMMTLEHCGLPEGELLEQTKQGWNESFDKLADCLGDDYPTATRRGLKP
;
A
#
# COMPACT_ATOMS: atom_id res chain seq x y z
N MET A 1 12.62 -20.22 1.25
CA MET A 1 12.86 -20.11 2.71
C MET A 1 13.83 -18.96 2.91
N ALA A 2 13.58 -18.11 3.89
CA ALA A 2 14.53 -17.06 4.27
C ALA A 2 15.85 -17.72 4.66
N GLN A 3 16.93 -17.33 4.01
CA GLN A 3 18.25 -17.86 4.31
C GLN A 3 19.07 -16.74 4.96
N THR A 4 19.57 -17.02 6.17
CA THR A 4 20.51 -16.14 6.89
C THR A 4 21.81 -16.89 7.05
N ASP A 5 22.90 -16.32 6.50
CA ASP A 5 24.27 -16.81 6.65
C ASP A 5 25.07 -15.82 7.49
N ILE A 6 25.79 -16.31 8.51
CA ILE A 6 26.58 -15.48 9.42
C ILE A 6 28.03 -15.96 9.37
N GLN A 7 28.92 -15.06 9.01
CA GLN A 7 30.35 -15.33 8.91
C GLN A 7 31.14 -14.42 9.88
N THR A 8 32.06 -15.05 10.59
CA THR A 8 32.97 -14.38 11.54
C THR A 8 34.42 -14.69 11.14
N PRO A 9 35.01 -13.92 10.23
CA PRO A 9 36.38 -14.17 9.74
C PRO A 9 37.38 -14.18 10.89
N PRO A 10 38.24 -15.20 10.99
CA PRO A 10 39.23 -15.31 12.07
C PRO A 10 40.16 -14.11 12.11
N GLY A 11 40.39 -13.56 13.32
CA GLY A 11 41.30 -12.44 13.54
C GLY A 11 40.85 -11.09 13.00
N ARG A 12 39.58 -11.01 12.50
CA ARG A 12 38.97 -9.76 12.06
C ARG A 12 37.89 -9.32 13.04
N GLN A 13 37.80 -8.02 13.29
CA GLN A 13 36.80 -7.40 14.16
C GLN A 13 35.47 -7.16 13.43
N GLU A 14 35.01 -8.12 12.63
CA GLU A 14 33.83 -7.97 11.82
C GLU A 14 32.91 -9.21 11.85
N ILE A 15 31.62 -8.98 11.71
CA ILE A 15 30.61 -9.99 11.44
C ILE A 15 30.00 -9.65 10.09
N ILE A 16 29.86 -10.65 9.21
CA ILE A 16 29.20 -10.50 7.92
C ILE A 16 27.94 -11.34 7.96
N VAL A 17 26.80 -10.69 7.71
CA VAL A 17 25.48 -11.34 7.67
C VAL A 17 24.89 -11.18 6.28
N THR A 18 24.61 -12.29 5.61
CA THR A 18 23.90 -12.31 4.34
C THR A 18 22.49 -12.80 4.55
N ARG A 19 21.48 -12.01 4.11
CA ARG A 19 20.06 -12.30 4.24
C ARG A 19 19.40 -12.26 2.89
N THR A 20 18.47 -13.18 2.64
CA THR A 20 17.69 -13.22 1.40
C THR A 20 16.25 -12.82 1.68
N TYR A 21 15.73 -11.86 0.91
CA TYR A 21 14.36 -11.36 0.99
C TYR A 21 13.64 -11.58 -0.33
N ASN A 22 12.46 -12.21 -0.31
CA ASN A 22 11.60 -12.41 -1.48
C ASN A 22 10.80 -11.15 -1.79
N ALA A 23 11.49 -10.07 -2.10
CA ALA A 23 10.89 -8.78 -2.42
C ALA A 23 11.88 -7.93 -3.22
N PRO A 24 11.40 -6.99 -4.07
CA PRO A 24 12.24 -6.03 -4.75
C PRO A 24 13.05 -5.17 -3.78
N ARG A 25 14.22 -4.76 -4.18
CA ARG A 25 15.18 -3.98 -3.39
C ARG A 25 14.60 -2.66 -2.86
N GLU A 26 13.81 -1.99 -3.67
CA GLU A 26 13.11 -0.76 -3.31
C GLU A 26 12.17 -0.98 -2.12
N LEU A 27 11.42 -2.09 -2.12
CA LEU A 27 10.51 -2.44 -1.03
C LEU A 27 11.29 -2.81 0.24
N VAL A 28 12.35 -3.61 0.11
CA VAL A 28 13.21 -3.97 1.25
C VAL A 28 13.82 -2.72 1.87
N TYR A 29 14.44 -1.86 1.07
CA TYR A 29 15.04 -0.61 1.54
C TYR A 29 14.02 0.30 2.21
N LYS A 30 12.84 0.51 1.59
CA LYS A 30 11.74 1.27 2.17
C LYS A 30 11.32 0.70 3.53
N THR A 31 11.14 -0.61 3.64
CA THR A 31 10.71 -1.25 4.89
C THR A 31 11.74 -1.09 6.01
N ILE A 32 13.02 -1.03 5.68
CA ILE A 32 14.12 -0.83 6.64
C ILE A 32 14.27 0.65 7.05
N THR A 33 13.86 1.58 6.19
CA THR A 33 14.07 3.02 6.39
C THR A 33 12.82 3.82 6.74
N ASP A 34 11.65 3.19 6.80
CA ASP A 34 10.39 3.83 7.17
C ASP A 34 10.12 3.67 8.68
N PRO A 35 10.08 4.77 9.47
CA PRO A 35 9.87 4.72 10.91
C PRO A 35 8.53 4.11 11.33
N THR A 36 7.54 4.04 10.44
CA THR A 36 6.24 3.39 10.71
C THR A 36 6.28 1.88 10.52
N LEU A 37 7.22 1.37 9.73
CA LEU A 37 7.40 -0.05 9.44
C LEU A 37 8.43 -0.71 10.36
N VAL A 38 9.50 0.00 10.72
CA VAL A 38 10.60 -0.53 11.57
C VAL A 38 10.10 -1.19 12.87
N PRO A 39 9.14 -0.64 13.64
CA PRO A 39 8.66 -1.28 14.87
C PRO A 39 8.05 -2.67 14.67
N GLN A 40 7.62 -2.99 13.46
CA GLN A 40 6.93 -4.26 13.16
C GLN A 40 7.90 -5.43 13.00
N TRP A 41 9.19 -5.17 12.73
CA TRP A 41 10.18 -6.22 12.45
C TRP A 41 11.48 -6.10 13.25
N TRP A 42 11.89 -4.90 13.66
CA TRP A 42 13.19 -4.70 14.32
C TRP A 42 13.23 -5.30 15.72
N GLY A 43 14.19 -6.21 15.94
CA GLY A 43 14.42 -6.93 17.20
C GLY A 43 13.61 -8.22 17.38
N PRO A 44 13.84 -8.95 18.48
CA PRO A 44 13.15 -10.20 18.82
C PRO A 44 11.64 -10.00 19.04
N ARG A 45 10.84 -11.08 18.88
CA ARG A 45 9.37 -11.04 18.98
C ARG A 45 8.83 -10.69 20.35
N ASN A 46 9.60 -11.02 21.39
CA ASN A 46 9.23 -10.72 22.78
C ASN A 46 9.49 -9.26 23.18
N LEU A 47 10.08 -8.46 22.29
CA LEU A 47 10.34 -7.05 22.54
C LEU A 47 9.44 -6.16 21.69
N THR A 48 8.99 -5.06 22.28
CA THR A 48 8.30 -3.98 21.58
C THR A 48 9.31 -2.89 21.21
N THR A 49 9.31 -2.44 19.97
CA THR A 49 10.22 -1.38 19.48
C THR A 49 9.49 -0.06 19.36
N ILE A 50 10.10 1.00 19.88
CA ILE A 50 9.65 2.40 19.77
C ILE A 50 10.73 3.18 19.02
N ILE A 51 10.34 3.90 17.99
CA ILE A 51 11.21 4.80 17.23
C ILE A 51 11.09 6.20 17.84
N GLU A 52 12.11 6.61 18.61
CA GLU A 52 12.15 7.96 19.15
C GLU A 52 12.68 8.96 18.11
N LYS A 53 13.66 8.55 17.33
CA LYS A 53 14.27 9.35 16.26
C LYS A 53 14.72 8.46 15.12
N MET A 54 14.52 8.90 13.87
CA MET A 54 15.02 8.24 12.67
C MET A 54 15.13 9.24 11.51
N GLU A 55 16.33 9.74 11.23
CA GLU A 55 16.61 10.69 10.15
C GLU A 55 17.50 10.03 9.12
N VAL A 56 16.94 9.31 8.14
CA VAL A 56 17.70 8.53 7.14
C VAL A 56 18.33 9.46 6.09
N ARG A 57 19.41 10.10 6.46
CA ARG A 57 20.25 10.99 5.62
C ARG A 57 21.65 11.09 6.17
N PRO A 58 22.68 11.41 5.38
CA PRO A 58 24.02 11.65 5.89
C PRO A 58 24.01 12.67 7.04
N GLY A 59 24.62 12.31 8.18
CA GLY A 59 24.63 13.08 9.42
C GLY A 59 23.34 13.06 10.23
N GLY A 60 22.30 12.36 9.75
CA GLY A 60 21.05 12.16 10.50
C GLY A 60 21.25 11.17 11.65
N GLN A 61 20.51 11.39 12.72
CA GLN A 61 20.57 10.57 13.94
C GLN A 61 19.40 9.59 13.98
N TRP A 62 19.62 8.48 14.68
CA TRP A 62 18.55 7.54 15.01
C TRP A 62 18.66 7.09 16.47
N ARG A 63 17.52 6.79 17.09
CA ARG A 63 17.41 6.20 18.41
C ARG A 63 16.18 5.31 18.50
N PHE A 64 16.39 4.02 18.79
CA PHE A 64 15.35 3.02 18.95
C PHE A 64 15.38 2.47 20.37
N ILE A 65 14.19 2.29 20.93
CA ILE A 65 14.01 1.78 22.29
C ILE A 65 13.24 0.46 22.21
N GLN A 66 13.78 -0.58 22.83
CA GLN A 66 13.10 -1.86 22.99
C GLN A 66 12.65 -2.02 24.43
N CYS A 67 11.44 -2.56 24.61
CA CYS A 67 10.86 -2.88 25.92
C CYS A 67 10.49 -4.35 25.96
N ASP A 68 10.87 -5.05 27.03
CA ASP A 68 10.41 -6.41 27.30
C ASP A 68 9.07 -6.42 28.07
N PRO A 69 8.38 -7.57 28.19
CA PRO A 69 7.13 -7.68 28.96
C PRO A 69 7.27 -7.38 30.46
N GLN A 70 8.48 -7.36 30.99
CA GLN A 70 8.79 -7.04 32.39
C GLN A 70 9.02 -5.55 32.60
N GLY A 71 9.06 -4.75 31.52
CA GLY A 71 9.30 -3.31 31.54
C GLY A 71 10.78 -2.91 31.53
N ASN A 72 11.71 -3.86 31.26
CA ASN A 72 13.09 -3.51 31.06
C ASN A 72 13.26 -2.79 29.70
N ILE A 73 14.15 -1.81 29.66
CA ILE A 73 14.38 -0.94 28.52
C ILE A 73 15.77 -1.18 27.98
N PHE A 74 15.88 -1.35 26.65
CA PHE A 74 17.13 -1.47 25.91
C PHE A 74 17.11 -0.40 24.81
N ALA A 75 17.96 0.62 24.95
CA ALA A 75 18.02 1.70 23.99
C ALA A 75 19.28 1.61 23.12
N PHE A 76 19.11 1.90 21.84
CA PHE A 76 20.17 1.89 20.83
C PHE A 76 20.11 3.20 20.07
N HIS A 77 21.30 3.73 19.70
CA HIS A 77 21.38 4.96 18.94
C HIS A 77 22.56 4.95 17.98
N GLY A 78 22.55 5.91 17.06
CA GLY A 78 23.65 6.10 16.13
C GLY A 78 23.43 7.23 15.13
N VAL A 79 24.29 7.26 14.13
CA VAL A 79 24.32 8.28 13.08
C VAL A 79 24.41 7.60 11.71
N TYR A 80 23.60 8.04 10.76
CA TYR A 80 23.74 7.65 9.35
C TYR A 80 24.89 8.41 8.71
N HIS A 81 25.84 7.69 8.11
CA HIS A 81 26.97 8.25 7.38
C HIS A 81 26.71 8.31 5.89
N GLU A 82 26.01 7.30 5.35
CA GLU A 82 25.60 7.24 3.96
C GLU A 82 24.23 6.59 3.84
N ALA A 83 23.37 7.15 2.98
CA ALA A 83 22.08 6.62 2.66
C ALA A 83 21.83 6.79 1.16
N LYS A 84 22.15 5.75 0.38
CA LYS A 84 21.92 5.69 -1.06
C LYS A 84 20.77 4.73 -1.34
N SER A 85 19.57 5.27 -1.45
CA SER A 85 18.41 4.48 -1.80
C SER A 85 18.47 3.99 -3.25
N PRO A 86 18.14 2.73 -3.50
CA PRO A 86 17.86 1.63 -2.59
C PRO A 86 19.07 0.69 -2.34
N GLU A 87 20.30 1.15 -2.48
CA GLU A 87 21.49 0.30 -2.65
C GLU A 87 22.32 0.14 -1.39
N LEU A 88 22.37 1.18 -0.52
CA LEU A 88 23.37 1.24 0.55
C LEU A 88 22.88 2.04 1.75
N LEU A 89 23.11 1.49 2.95
CA LEU A 89 23.09 2.21 4.22
C LEU A 89 24.41 2.03 4.94
N VAL A 90 24.95 3.12 5.49
CA VAL A 90 26.12 3.10 6.37
C VAL A 90 25.77 3.90 7.61
N TYR A 91 25.85 3.26 8.78
CA TYR A 91 25.49 3.90 10.04
C TYR A 91 26.27 3.32 11.22
N THR A 92 26.42 4.10 12.27
CA THR A 92 26.93 3.60 13.55
C THR A 92 25.80 3.10 14.43
N MET A 93 26.08 2.13 15.30
CA MET A 93 25.20 1.66 16.35
C MET A 93 25.95 1.55 17.67
N GLU A 94 25.31 2.01 18.74
CA GLU A 94 25.75 1.85 20.12
C GLU A 94 24.57 1.45 20.99
N TRP A 95 24.78 0.46 21.87
CA TRP A 95 23.81 0.12 22.90
C TRP A 95 24.07 1.00 24.14
N GLU A 96 23.05 1.75 24.59
CA GLU A 96 23.18 2.68 25.72
C GLU A 96 23.46 1.99 27.05
N GLY A 97 23.19 0.67 27.18
CA GLY A 97 23.56 -0.13 28.34
C GLY A 97 25.05 -0.46 28.45
N MET A 98 25.81 -0.21 27.37
CA MET A 98 27.26 -0.46 27.32
C MET A 98 27.95 0.66 26.51
N PRO A 99 27.99 1.87 27.05
CA PRO A 99 28.51 3.03 26.32
C PRO A 99 30.02 2.92 26.03
N GLY A 100 30.43 3.46 24.87
CA GLY A 100 31.81 3.41 24.38
C GLY A 100 32.11 2.20 23.49
N HIS A 101 31.14 1.34 23.19
CA HIS A 101 31.27 0.20 22.27
C HIS A 101 30.45 0.46 21.00
N VAL A 102 31.00 1.27 20.11
CA VAL A 102 30.38 1.68 18.86
C VAL A 102 30.77 0.72 17.74
N LEU A 103 29.78 0.24 16.98
CA LEU A 103 30.06 -0.51 15.75
C LEU A 103 29.63 0.31 14.53
N LEU A 104 30.24 0.02 13.38
CA LEU A 104 29.87 0.55 12.07
C LEU A 104 29.21 -0.55 11.24
N ASP A 105 27.94 -0.32 10.88
CA ASP A 105 27.21 -1.18 9.96
C ASP A 105 27.25 -0.63 8.53
N ILE A 106 27.52 -1.54 7.58
CA ILE A 106 27.49 -1.28 6.14
C ILE A 106 26.52 -2.29 5.55
N GLU A 107 25.35 -1.85 5.13
CA GLU A 107 24.33 -2.69 4.52
C GLU A 107 24.21 -2.43 3.02
N ARG A 108 24.42 -3.47 2.20
CA ARG A 108 24.28 -3.45 0.75
C ARG A 108 23.10 -4.28 0.33
N PHE A 109 22.35 -3.78 -0.64
CA PHE A 109 21.16 -4.40 -1.17
C PHE A 109 21.35 -4.67 -2.65
N ASP A 110 21.54 -5.93 -3.02
CA ASP A 110 21.67 -6.39 -4.40
C ASP A 110 20.39 -7.13 -4.82
N GLU A 111 19.85 -6.86 -6.01
CA GLU A 111 18.64 -7.51 -6.51
C GLU A 111 18.91 -8.37 -7.72
N HIS A 112 18.29 -9.57 -7.72
CA HIS A 112 18.25 -10.49 -8.85
C HIS A 112 16.86 -11.12 -8.93
N ASP A 113 16.18 -10.93 -10.06
CA ASP A 113 14.87 -11.51 -10.35
C ASP A 113 13.81 -11.29 -9.25
N GLY A 114 13.72 -10.06 -8.73
CA GLY A 114 12.76 -9.69 -7.69
C GLY A 114 13.10 -10.22 -6.28
N ILE A 115 14.29 -10.76 -6.11
CA ILE A 115 14.83 -11.24 -4.84
C ILE A 115 15.97 -10.32 -4.42
N THR A 116 15.93 -9.80 -3.19
CA THR A 116 16.98 -8.96 -2.64
C THR A 116 17.92 -9.77 -1.75
N ILE A 117 19.21 -9.65 -2.00
CA ILE A 117 20.29 -10.13 -1.13
C ILE A 117 20.82 -8.92 -0.38
N CYS A 118 20.59 -8.90 0.94
CA CYS A 118 21.16 -7.89 1.83
C CYS A 118 22.40 -8.44 2.52
N THR A 119 23.53 -7.79 2.31
CA THR A 119 24.80 -8.10 2.99
C THR A 119 25.12 -6.98 3.98
N SER A 120 25.01 -7.29 5.27
CA SER A 120 25.44 -6.40 6.36
C SER A 120 26.86 -6.76 6.79
N ARG A 121 27.69 -5.77 6.96
CA ARG A 121 29.03 -5.89 7.52
C ARG A 121 29.14 -4.99 8.74
N SER A 122 29.08 -5.62 9.93
CA SER A 122 29.24 -4.94 11.22
C SER A 122 30.71 -4.96 11.64
N ILE A 123 31.30 -3.80 11.76
CA ILE A 123 32.72 -3.62 12.13
C ILE A 123 32.77 -3.09 13.56
N PHE A 124 33.40 -3.86 14.46
CA PHE A 124 33.55 -3.56 15.88
C PHE A 124 34.89 -2.84 16.15
N GLU A 125 35.01 -2.21 17.29
CA GLU A 125 36.27 -1.58 17.70
C GLU A 125 37.37 -2.62 17.95
N THR A 126 37.00 -3.75 18.56
CA THR A 126 37.93 -4.85 18.86
C THR A 126 37.37 -6.22 18.48
N VAL A 127 38.23 -7.24 18.45
CA VAL A 127 37.83 -8.64 18.29
C VAL A 127 37.02 -9.12 19.52
N GLU A 128 37.40 -8.63 20.69
CA GLU A 128 36.75 -8.95 21.96
C GLU A 128 35.29 -8.43 21.98
N ASP A 129 35.03 -7.24 21.48
CA ASP A 129 33.67 -6.70 21.36
C ASP A 129 32.83 -7.53 20.43
N ARG A 130 33.39 -7.92 19.26
CA ARG A 130 32.70 -8.85 18.32
C ARG A 130 32.39 -10.18 19.00
N ASP A 131 33.32 -10.79 19.71
CA ASP A 131 33.15 -12.09 20.37
C ASP A 131 32.14 -11.98 21.51
N GLY A 132 32.13 -10.87 22.23
CA GLY A 132 31.12 -10.56 23.25
C GLY A 132 29.70 -10.50 22.67
N MET A 133 29.53 -9.86 21.53
CA MET A 133 28.23 -9.80 20.82
C MET A 133 27.71 -11.18 20.40
N LEU A 134 28.60 -12.04 19.87
CA LEU A 134 28.26 -13.42 19.51
C LEU A 134 27.83 -14.25 20.73
N GLN A 135 28.54 -14.12 21.86
CA GLN A 135 28.22 -14.83 23.09
C GLN A 135 26.87 -14.42 23.70
N GLN A 136 26.41 -13.20 23.45
CA GLN A 136 25.11 -12.68 23.90
C GLN A 136 23.91 -13.14 23.05
N GLY A 137 24.12 -14.04 22.08
CA GLY A 137 23.03 -14.65 21.30
C GLY A 137 22.61 -13.83 20.07
N MET A 138 23.49 -12.98 19.55
CA MET A 138 23.25 -12.19 18.34
C MET A 138 22.73 -13.03 17.17
N GLU A 139 23.22 -14.26 16.99
CA GLU A 139 22.80 -15.14 15.89
C GLU A 139 21.30 -15.45 15.94
N SER A 140 20.77 -15.74 17.12
CA SER A 140 19.34 -16.03 17.30
C SER A 140 18.49 -14.78 17.03
N GLY A 141 18.90 -13.64 17.58
CA GLY A 141 18.21 -12.36 17.38
C GLY A 141 18.21 -11.94 15.93
N THR A 142 19.33 -12.12 15.21
CA THR A 142 19.45 -11.81 13.77
C THR A 142 18.52 -12.67 12.93
N LYS A 143 18.44 -13.97 13.21
CA LYS A 143 17.51 -14.88 12.51
C LYS A 143 16.07 -14.46 12.72
N GLU A 144 15.68 -14.22 13.97
CA GLU A 144 14.31 -13.85 14.31
C GLU A 144 13.91 -12.51 13.68
N THR A 145 14.79 -11.52 13.70
CA THR A 145 14.59 -10.22 13.04
C THR A 145 14.43 -10.39 11.52
N THR A 146 15.25 -11.26 10.89
CA THR A 146 15.15 -11.57 9.47
C THR A 146 13.81 -12.24 9.13
N ASP A 147 13.34 -13.18 9.96
CA ASP A 147 12.06 -13.85 9.75
C ASP A 147 10.89 -12.84 9.87
N ARG A 148 10.92 -11.97 10.86
CA ARG A 148 9.91 -10.90 11.03
C ARG A 148 9.86 -9.95 9.84
N LEU A 149 11.02 -9.52 9.34
CA LEU A 149 11.09 -8.66 8.16
C LEU A 149 10.53 -9.38 6.92
N ASN A 150 10.87 -10.66 6.69
CA ASN A 150 10.30 -11.45 5.59
C ASN A 150 8.78 -11.60 5.70
N GLU A 151 8.24 -11.83 6.90
CA GLU A 151 6.79 -11.89 7.13
C GLU A 151 6.11 -10.55 6.82
N LEU A 152 6.72 -9.43 7.22
CA LEU A 152 6.21 -8.10 6.89
C LEU A 152 6.27 -7.82 5.40
N LEU A 153 7.41 -8.11 4.75
CA LEU A 153 7.57 -7.96 3.30
C LEU A 153 6.57 -8.81 2.52
N ALA A 154 6.32 -10.04 2.97
CA ALA A 154 5.29 -10.90 2.37
C ALA A 154 3.90 -10.28 2.48
N LYS A 155 3.54 -9.73 3.64
CA LYS A 155 2.26 -9.02 3.85
C LYS A 155 2.15 -7.78 2.95
N ILE A 156 3.20 -6.94 2.89
CA ILE A 156 3.21 -5.74 2.05
C ILE A 156 3.17 -6.11 0.57
N ASN A 157 3.91 -7.14 0.16
CA ASN A 157 3.93 -7.63 -1.23
C ASN A 157 2.57 -8.22 -1.63
N MET A 158 1.93 -8.99 -0.74
CA MET A 158 0.56 -9.45 -0.95
C MET A 158 -0.42 -8.28 -1.04
N GLN A 159 -0.32 -7.29 -0.16
CA GLN A 159 -1.14 -6.07 -0.23
C GLN A 159 -0.84 -5.24 -1.49
N GLY A 160 0.41 -5.15 -1.91
CA GLY A 160 0.83 -4.50 -3.16
C GLY A 160 0.29 -5.22 -4.38
N SER A 161 0.41 -6.54 -4.43
CA SER A 161 -0.17 -7.40 -5.48
C SER A 161 -1.71 -7.37 -5.49
N MET A 162 -2.34 -7.11 -4.33
CA MET A 162 -3.77 -6.95 -4.17
C MET A 162 -4.27 -5.53 -4.47
N ASN A 163 -3.37 -4.56 -4.65
CA ASN A 163 -3.66 -3.18 -5.04
C ASN A 163 -2.99 -2.85 -6.40
N GLU A 164 -3.01 -3.80 -7.32
CA GLU A 164 -2.42 -3.63 -8.65
C GLU A 164 -3.39 -2.89 -9.60
N THR A 165 -2.80 -2.04 -10.43
CA THR A 165 -3.49 -1.47 -11.59
C THR A 165 -2.79 -1.92 -12.85
N MET A 166 -3.45 -2.76 -13.62
CA MET A 166 -2.94 -3.30 -14.89
C MET A 166 -3.71 -2.73 -16.09
N THR A 167 -3.09 -2.77 -17.26
CA THR A 167 -3.75 -2.47 -18.53
C THR A 167 -3.71 -3.72 -19.39
N HIS A 168 -4.87 -4.21 -19.81
CA HIS A 168 -5.00 -5.31 -20.75
C HIS A 168 -5.40 -4.83 -22.14
N HIS A 169 -5.02 -5.61 -23.17
CA HIS A 169 -5.44 -5.42 -24.53
C HIS A 169 -6.45 -6.50 -24.89
N GLU A 170 -7.71 -6.13 -25.11
CA GLU A 170 -8.71 -7.02 -25.69
C GLU A 170 -9.40 -6.35 -26.88
N GLY A 171 -9.34 -7.00 -28.04
CA GLY A 171 -10.09 -6.60 -29.22
C GLY A 171 -9.83 -5.15 -29.69
N ASN A 172 -10.87 -4.34 -29.76
CA ASN A 172 -10.85 -2.97 -30.26
C ASN A 172 -10.65 -1.89 -29.18
N GLY A 173 -10.25 -2.23 -27.95
CA GLY A 173 -10.04 -1.27 -26.86
C GLY A 173 -9.09 -1.82 -25.80
N ARG A 174 -8.72 -0.95 -24.86
CA ARG A 174 -7.96 -1.34 -23.67
C ARG A 174 -8.89 -1.42 -22.46
N SER A 175 -8.63 -2.33 -21.54
CA SER A 175 -9.22 -2.34 -20.22
C SER A 175 -8.21 -1.91 -19.16
N ILE A 176 -8.71 -1.22 -18.13
CA ILE A 176 -8.02 -0.99 -16.88
C ILE A 176 -8.50 -2.05 -15.90
N ILE A 177 -7.58 -2.79 -15.29
CA ILE A 177 -7.90 -3.67 -14.18
C ILE A 177 -7.27 -3.08 -12.92
N ILE A 178 -8.08 -2.81 -11.91
CA ILE A 178 -7.65 -2.29 -10.62
C ILE A 178 -8.08 -3.28 -9.55
N THR A 179 -7.12 -3.84 -8.82
CA THR A 179 -7.37 -4.69 -7.66
C THR A 179 -7.09 -3.90 -6.38
N ARG A 180 -8.00 -3.95 -5.41
CA ARG A 180 -7.89 -3.27 -4.12
C ARG A 180 -8.34 -4.17 -2.98
N MET A 181 -7.54 -4.18 -1.90
CA MET A 181 -7.93 -4.81 -0.64
C MET A 181 -8.59 -3.80 0.29
N PHE A 182 -9.78 -4.13 0.78
CA PHE A 182 -10.47 -3.36 1.80
C PHE A 182 -10.53 -4.13 3.12
N ASP A 183 -10.22 -3.47 4.23
CA ASP A 183 -10.33 -4.03 5.58
C ASP A 183 -11.79 -3.93 6.08
N ALA A 184 -12.67 -4.59 5.36
CA ALA A 184 -14.10 -4.63 5.63
C ALA A 184 -14.73 -5.88 5.02
N PRO A 185 -15.81 -6.42 5.61
CA PRO A 185 -16.56 -7.52 5.03
C PRO A 185 -17.14 -7.17 3.66
N ARG A 186 -17.23 -8.16 2.78
CA ARG A 186 -17.71 -8.02 1.39
C ARG A 186 -19.09 -7.39 1.29
N GLU A 187 -20.01 -7.73 2.17
CA GLU A 187 -21.36 -7.17 2.22
C GLU A 187 -21.34 -5.66 2.47
N ARG A 188 -20.34 -5.17 3.23
CA ARG A 188 -20.17 -3.74 3.50
C ARG A 188 -19.62 -3.00 2.29
N VAL A 189 -18.67 -3.61 1.56
CA VAL A 189 -18.17 -3.05 0.27
C VAL A 189 -19.27 -3.05 -0.76
N TRP A 190 -20.06 -4.14 -0.86
CA TRP A 190 -21.23 -4.26 -1.73
C TRP A 190 -22.22 -3.11 -1.51
N GLN A 191 -22.57 -2.81 -0.25
CA GLN A 191 -23.50 -1.73 0.09
C GLN A 191 -22.96 -0.36 -0.38
N ARG A 192 -21.63 -0.12 -0.32
CA ARG A 192 -21.04 1.12 -0.84
C ARG A 192 -21.22 1.28 -2.36
N TRP A 193 -21.35 0.20 -3.08
CA TRP A 193 -21.58 0.18 -4.53
C TRP A 193 -23.06 0.24 -4.92
N THR A 194 -23.95 -0.24 -4.09
CA THR A 194 -25.34 -0.53 -4.46
C THR A 194 -26.38 0.34 -3.77
N ASP A 195 -26.02 0.99 -2.68
CA ASP A 195 -26.88 1.96 -2.00
C ASP A 195 -26.50 3.39 -2.45
N PRO A 196 -27.45 4.15 -3.06
CA PRO A 196 -27.14 5.48 -3.58
C PRO A 196 -26.58 6.46 -2.55
N ASP A 197 -27.08 6.45 -1.30
CA ASP A 197 -26.63 7.34 -0.24
C ASP A 197 -25.18 6.98 0.19
N GLN A 198 -24.85 5.70 0.20
CA GLN A 198 -23.52 5.23 0.52
C GLN A 198 -22.54 5.41 -0.64
N TYR A 199 -23.00 5.26 -1.88
CA TYR A 199 -22.20 5.53 -3.08
C TYR A 199 -21.72 6.99 -3.15
N MET A 200 -22.59 7.93 -2.84
CA MET A 200 -22.26 9.37 -2.83
C MET A 200 -21.16 9.74 -1.82
N CYS A 201 -20.83 8.88 -0.87
CA CYS A 201 -19.80 9.08 0.13
C CYS A 201 -18.38 9.06 -0.47
N TRP A 202 -18.18 8.26 -1.51
CA TRP A 202 -16.84 7.98 -2.04
C TRP A 202 -16.68 8.29 -3.53
N TRP A 203 -17.76 8.33 -4.30
CA TRP A 203 -17.68 8.46 -5.75
C TRP A 203 -17.04 9.78 -6.19
N GLY A 204 -16.11 9.66 -7.15
CA GLY A 204 -15.34 10.74 -7.76
C GLY A 204 -13.92 10.89 -7.19
N PRO A 205 -12.97 11.39 -8.00
CA PRO A 205 -11.58 11.62 -7.60
C PRO A 205 -11.45 12.53 -6.37
N LYS A 206 -10.24 12.72 -5.87
CA LYS A 206 -9.94 13.41 -4.59
C LYS A 206 -10.66 14.77 -4.42
N ASP A 207 -10.66 15.61 -5.46
CA ASP A 207 -11.23 16.96 -5.41
C ASP A 207 -12.68 17.02 -5.93
N TYR A 208 -13.30 15.85 -6.17
CA TYR A 208 -14.67 15.70 -6.63
C TYR A 208 -15.55 15.09 -5.54
N TYR A 209 -16.86 15.35 -5.61
CA TYR A 209 -17.86 14.66 -4.79
C TYR A 209 -19.11 14.35 -5.61
N ALA A 210 -19.91 13.41 -5.15
CA ALA A 210 -21.12 12.99 -5.82
C ALA A 210 -22.34 13.69 -5.19
N PRO A 211 -22.96 14.71 -5.84
CA PRO A 211 -24.14 15.36 -5.30
C PRO A 211 -25.43 14.55 -5.48
N GLN A 212 -25.47 13.64 -6.45
CA GLN A 212 -26.65 12.86 -6.76
C GLN A 212 -26.30 11.45 -7.28
N ALA A 213 -27.07 10.45 -6.82
CA ALA A 213 -27.08 9.10 -7.33
C ALA A 213 -28.51 8.52 -7.26
N LYS A 214 -28.90 7.76 -8.29
CA LYS A 214 -30.17 7.03 -8.36
C LYS A 214 -29.91 5.69 -9.02
N PHE A 215 -30.31 4.60 -8.36
CA PHE A 215 -30.08 3.24 -8.84
C PHE A 215 -31.39 2.45 -8.91
N ASP A 216 -31.66 1.84 -10.05
CA ASP A 216 -32.65 0.77 -10.21
C ASP A 216 -31.88 -0.55 -10.22
N LEU A 217 -31.48 -1.04 -9.03
CA LEU A 217 -30.56 -2.16 -8.85
C LEU A 217 -31.23 -3.49 -9.20
N ARG A 218 -31.37 -3.76 -10.49
CA ARG A 218 -31.81 -5.03 -11.07
C ARG A 218 -31.21 -5.18 -12.46
N VAL A 219 -31.09 -6.40 -12.94
CA VAL A 219 -30.66 -6.65 -14.32
C VAL A 219 -31.62 -5.94 -15.29
N GLY A 220 -31.06 -5.14 -16.21
CA GLY A 220 -31.81 -4.26 -17.12
C GLY A 220 -32.25 -2.92 -16.49
N GLY A 221 -32.06 -2.72 -15.18
CA GLY A 221 -32.26 -1.44 -14.52
C GLY A 221 -31.16 -0.45 -14.84
N LYS A 222 -31.41 0.84 -14.61
CA LYS A 222 -30.47 1.92 -14.90
C LYS A 222 -29.93 2.55 -13.63
N TYR A 223 -28.71 3.06 -13.72
CA TYR A 223 -28.20 4.01 -12.76
C TYR A 223 -28.03 5.41 -13.42
N LEU A 224 -28.08 6.43 -12.59
CA LEU A 224 -27.72 7.81 -12.95
C LEU A 224 -27.00 8.40 -11.77
N SER A 225 -25.77 8.89 -11.97
CA SER A 225 -24.97 9.54 -10.95
C SER A 225 -24.26 10.76 -11.51
N SER A 226 -23.92 11.70 -10.63
CA SER A 226 -23.09 12.84 -11.00
C SER A 226 -21.88 12.96 -10.10
N MET A 227 -20.82 13.54 -10.62
CA MET A 227 -19.67 14.02 -9.84
C MET A 227 -19.47 15.50 -10.12
N ARG A 228 -19.22 16.27 -9.06
CA ARG A 228 -18.98 17.70 -9.12
C ARG A 228 -17.53 18.01 -8.82
N GLY A 229 -16.89 18.69 -9.78
CA GLY A 229 -15.52 19.15 -9.66
C GLY A 229 -15.38 20.49 -8.93
N PRO A 230 -14.13 20.96 -8.75
CA PRO A 230 -13.82 22.25 -8.11
C PRO A 230 -14.38 23.47 -8.87
N ASP A 231 -14.65 23.32 -10.18
CA ASP A 231 -15.27 24.35 -11.02
C ASP A 231 -16.80 24.46 -10.83
N GLY A 232 -17.38 23.63 -9.97
CA GLY A 232 -18.80 23.58 -9.64
C GLY A 232 -19.67 22.93 -10.71
N LYS A 233 -19.11 22.35 -11.75
CA LYS A 233 -19.86 21.67 -12.82
C LYS A 233 -20.12 20.21 -12.46
N ASP A 234 -21.31 19.74 -12.82
CA ASP A 234 -21.67 18.34 -12.72
C ASP A 234 -21.35 17.58 -14.00
N ILE A 235 -20.65 16.46 -13.86
CA ILE A 235 -20.45 15.49 -14.92
C ILE A 235 -21.35 14.30 -14.59
N TRP A 236 -22.27 13.97 -15.47
CA TRP A 236 -23.25 12.90 -15.28
C TRP A 236 -22.80 11.64 -16.01
N SER A 237 -23.05 10.50 -15.38
CA SER A 237 -22.89 9.19 -15.99
C SER A 237 -24.15 8.33 -15.76
N THR A 238 -24.40 7.43 -16.71
CA THR A 238 -25.51 6.49 -16.69
C THR A 238 -25.11 5.16 -17.31
N GLY A 239 -25.83 4.10 -16.97
CA GLY A 239 -25.64 2.79 -17.57
C GLY A 239 -26.74 1.83 -17.19
N ILE A 240 -26.62 0.61 -17.68
CA ILE A 240 -27.58 -0.49 -17.49
C ILE A 240 -26.86 -1.62 -16.78
N TYR A 241 -27.43 -2.15 -15.71
CA TYR A 241 -26.91 -3.35 -15.05
C TYR A 241 -27.13 -4.57 -15.94
N LYS A 242 -26.05 -5.18 -16.40
CA LYS A 242 -26.07 -6.41 -17.23
C LYS A 242 -26.12 -7.67 -16.38
N GLU A 243 -25.40 -7.65 -15.25
CA GLU A 243 -25.35 -8.78 -14.31
C GLU A 243 -25.25 -8.26 -12.87
N ILE A 244 -25.94 -8.93 -11.95
CA ILE A 244 -25.89 -8.66 -10.52
C ILE A 244 -25.87 -10.01 -9.81
N ILE A 245 -24.78 -10.33 -9.12
CA ILE A 245 -24.61 -11.50 -8.26
C ILE A 245 -24.24 -11.00 -6.86
N GLU A 246 -25.25 -10.76 -6.04
CA GLU A 246 -25.06 -10.26 -4.67
C GLU A 246 -24.37 -11.30 -3.77
N PRO A 247 -23.39 -10.93 -2.95
CA PRO A 247 -22.66 -9.66 -2.89
C PRO A 247 -21.32 -9.70 -3.67
N ASN A 248 -21.23 -10.45 -4.78
CA ASN A 248 -19.99 -10.86 -5.41
C ASN A 248 -19.65 -10.10 -6.68
N ARG A 249 -20.64 -9.74 -7.52
CA ARG A 249 -20.34 -9.22 -8.86
C ARG A 249 -21.42 -8.30 -9.40
N ILE A 250 -20.97 -7.21 -10.03
CA ILE A 250 -21.79 -6.29 -10.81
C ILE A 250 -21.13 -6.10 -12.17
N VAL A 251 -21.91 -6.23 -13.25
CA VAL A 251 -21.50 -5.83 -14.60
C VAL A 251 -22.48 -4.78 -15.10
N MET A 252 -21.99 -3.65 -15.56
CA MET A 252 -22.83 -2.56 -16.03
C MET A 252 -22.17 -1.83 -17.20
N THR A 253 -22.99 -1.22 -18.08
CA THR A 253 -22.47 -0.24 -19.05
C THR A 253 -22.16 1.07 -18.36
N ASP A 254 -21.25 1.87 -18.94
CA ASP A 254 -20.90 3.20 -18.48
C ASP A 254 -20.89 4.17 -19.66
N SER A 255 -21.64 5.27 -19.55
CA SER A 255 -21.80 6.29 -20.57
C SER A 255 -21.90 7.67 -19.94
N PHE A 256 -21.38 8.68 -20.58
CA PHE A 256 -21.70 10.06 -20.20
C PHE A 256 -23.18 10.36 -20.45
N ALA A 257 -23.77 11.14 -19.59
CA ALA A 257 -25.20 11.49 -19.66
C ALA A 257 -25.42 12.98 -19.41
N ASP A 258 -26.62 13.47 -19.74
CA ASP A 258 -27.14 14.72 -19.20
C ASP A 258 -27.81 14.50 -17.83
N GLU A 259 -28.28 15.55 -17.20
CA GLU A 259 -28.98 15.52 -15.91
C GLU A 259 -30.29 14.72 -15.90
N HIS A 260 -30.82 14.40 -17.09
CA HIS A 260 -32.03 13.61 -17.30
C HIS A 260 -31.74 12.13 -17.59
N GLY A 261 -30.43 11.76 -17.70
CA GLY A 261 -30.01 10.39 -17.98
C GLY A 261 -30.04 10.02 -19.48
N ASN A 262 -30.09 11.00 -20.37
CA ASN A 262 -29.88 10.77 -21.79
C ASN A 262 -28.38 10.65 -22.07
N VAL A 263 -27.98 9.61 -22.78
CA VAL A 263 -26.57 9.41 -23.17
C VAL A 263 -26.12 10.53 -24.10
N VAL A 264 -24.97 11.13 -23.77
CA VAL A 264 -24.33 12.20 -24.55
C VAL A 264 -22.86 11.82 -24.85
N PRO A 265 -22.28 12.34 -25.95
CA PRO A 265 -20.85 12.10 -26.20
C PRO A 265 -19.99 12.81 -25.15
N ALA A 266 -18.78 12.29 -24.89
CA ALA A 266 -17.83 12.90 -23.96
C ALA A 266 -17.49 14.35 -24.31
N SER A 267 -17.56 14.72 -25.59
CA SER A 267 -17.38 16.11 -26.05
C SER A 267 -18.43 17.09 -25.51
N TYR A 268 -19.55 16.61 -24.99
CA TYR A 268 -20.54 17.43 -24.28
C TYR A 268 -19.93 18.09 -23.02
N TYR A 269 -18.98 17.41 -22.41
CA TYR A 269 -18.20 17.89 -21.28
C TYR A 269 -16.83 18.46 -21.65
N GLY A 270 -16.56 18.66 -22.96
CA GLY A 270 -15.28 19.16 -23.46
C GLY A 270 -14.15 18.13 -23.49
N MET A 271 -14.49 16.85 -23.33
CA MET A 271 -13.52 15.74 -23.45
C MET A 271 -13.35 15.30 -24.91
N GLY A 272 -12.31 14.47 -25.16
CA GLY A 272 -11.99 14.01 -26.51
C GLY A 272 -13.12 13.20 -27.17
N SER A 273 -13.22 13.29 -28.51
CA SER A 273 -14.22 12.57 -29.29
C SER A 273 -13.90 11.09 -29.50
N GLU A 274 -12.71 10.67 -29.10
CA GLU A 274 -12.23 9.28 -29.16
C GLU A 274 -12.84 8.37 -28.09
N ILE A 275 -13.50 8.96 -27.09
CA ILE A 275 -14.18 8.20 -26.03
C ILE A 275 -15.45 7.56 -26.61
N PRO A 276 -15.62 6.23 -26.46
CA PRO A 276 -16.83 5.55 -26.91
C PRO A 276 -18.07 6.09 -26.21
N MET A 277 -19.22 5.99 -26.89
CA MET A 277 -20.52 6.36 -26.31
C MET A 277 -20.95 5.43 -25.16
N GLU A 278 -20.46 4.20 -25.16
CA GLU A 278 -20.74 3.19 -24.14
C GLU A 278 -19.45 2.41 -23.87
N MET A 279 -19.12 2.27 -22.62
CA MET A 279 -18.05 1.46 -22.06
C MET A 279 -18.67 0.39 -21.14
N GLU A 280 -17.85 -0.48 -20.58
CA GLU A 280 -18.31 -1.50 -19.61
C GLU A 280 -17.46 -1.46 -18.36
N VAL A 281 -18.14 -1.58 -17.23
CA VAL A 281 -17.50 -1.70 -15.92
C VAL A 281 -17.97 -3.00 -15.27
N GLU A 282 -16.99 -3.81 -14.89
CA GLU A 282 -17.19 -5.00 -14.07
C GLU A 282 -16.55 -4.79 -12.71
N VAL A 283 -17.24 -5.16 -11.64
CA VAL A 283 -16.75 -5.18 -10.27
C VAL A 283 -16.96 -6.54 -9.68
N THR A 284 -15.89 -7.19 -9.21
CA THR A 284 -15.96 -8.45 -8.44
C THR A 284 -15.46 -8.23 -7.01
N LEU A 285 -16.09 -8.92 -6.07
CA LEU A 285 -15.78 -8.86 -4.65
C LEU A 285 -15.56 -10.27 -4.11
N ASP A 286 -14.34 -10.55 -3.66
CA ASP A 286 -13.94 -11.82 -3.06
C ASP A 286 -13.74 -11.66 -1.56
N ASP A 287 -14.27 -12.59 -0.77
CA ASP A 287 -14.04 -12.64 0.67
C ASP A 287 -12.67 -13.27 0.97
N LEU A 288 -11.86 -12.59 1.75
CA LEU A 288 -10.57 -13.06 2.25
C LEU A 288 -10.52 -12.88 3.77
N ASP A 289 -11.08 -13.85 4.49
CA ASP A 289 -11.06 -13.89 5.97
C ASP A 289 -11.61 -12.60 6.62
N GLY A 290 -12.77 -12.11 6.12
CA GLY A 290 -13.45 -10.92 6.63
C GLY A 290 -12.94 -9.61 6.05
N LYS A 291 -11.99 -9.64 5.13
CA LYS A 291 -11.57 -8.55 4.26
C LYS A 291 -12.10 -8.78 2.85
N THR A 292 -12.12 -7.74 2.04
CA THR A 292 -12.62 -7.83 0.67
C THR A 292 -11.52 -7.53 -0.33
N MET A 293 -11.24 -8.46 -1.22
CA MET A 293 -10.51 -8.17 -2.45
C MET A 293 -11.53 -7.75 -3.51
N MET A 294 -11.43 -6.50 -3.96
CA MET A 294 -12.23 -5.96 -5.05
C MET A 294 -11.37 -5.88 -6.30
N THR A 295 -11.89 -6.39 -7.41
CA THR A 295 -11.33 -6.16 -8.74
C THR A 295 -12.32 -5.38 -9.57
N LEU A 296 -11.89 -4.24 -10.10
CA LEU A 296 -12.63 -3.46 -11.10
C LEU A 296 -11.97 -3.65 -12.45
N GLU A 297 -12.75 -3.97 -13.46
CA GLU A 297 -12.36 -3.90 -14.86
C GLU A 297 -13.19 -2.84 -15.57
N HIS A 298 -12.52 -1.88 -16.26
CA HIS A 298 -13.17 -0.86 -17.06
C HIS A 298 -12.70 -0.98 -18.50
N CYS A 299 -13.58 -1.47 -19.36
CA CYS A 299 -13.30 -1.80 -20.76
C CYS A 299 -13.71 -0.69 -21.73
N GLY A 300 -13.04 -0.64 -22.89
CA GLY A 300 -13.38 0.26 -23.98
C GLY A 300 -12.72 1.63 -23.91
N LEU A 301 -11.71 1.81 -23.08
CA LEU A 301 -11.00 3.07 -22.94
C LEU A 301 -10.03 3.32 -24.11
N PRO A 302 -9.92 4.57 -24.62
CA PRO A 302 -8.92 4.93 -25.62
C PRO A 302 -7.51 4.97 -25.03
N GLU A 303 -6.51 4.82 -25.88
CA GLU A 303 -5.10 4.95 -25.49
C GLU A 303 -4.72 6.40 -25.15
N GLY A 304 -3.65 6.56 -24.35
CA GLY A 304 -3.02 7.86 -24.09
C GLY A 304 -3.35 8.46 -22.74
N GLU A 305 -3.35 9.77 -22.66
CA GLU A 305 -3.47 10.54 -21.43
C GLU A 305 -4.79 10.25 -20.69
N LEU A 306 -5.88 10.02 -21.40
CA LEU A 306 -7.17 9.72 -20.79
C LEU A 306 -7.17 8.40 -20.03
N LEU A 307 -6.48 7.38 -20.55
CA LEU A 307 -6.34 6.09 -19.84
C LEU A 307 -5.68 6.29 -18.49
N GLU A 308 -4.61 7.08 -18.45
CA GLU A 308 -3.87 7.35 -17.20
C GLU A 308 -4.69 8.23 -16.23
N GLN A 309 -5.43 9.23 -16.73
CA GLN A 309 -6.35 10.03 -15.94
C GLN A 309 -7.48 9.18 -15.34
N THR A 310 -8.02 8.24 -16.13
CA THR A 310 -9.07 7.31 -15.64
C THR A 310 -8.53 6.38 -14.57
N LYS A 311 -7.32 5.83 -14.74
CA LYS A 311 -6.65 5.03 -13.71
C LYS A 311 -6.48 5.82 -12.41
N GLN A 312 -5.97 7.04 -12.51
CA GLN A 312 -5.79 7.92 -11.37
C GLN A 312 -7.12 8.21 -10.69
N GLY A 313 -8.15 8.57 -11.45
CA GLY A 313 -9.48 8.89 -10.92
C GLY A 313 -10.12 7.73 -10.16
N TRP A 314 -10.02 6.50 -10.68
CA TRP A 314 -10.48 5.30 -9.98
C TRP A 314 -9.70 5.06 -8.68
N ASN A 315 -8.35 5.14 -8.71
CA ASN A 315 -7.54 4.94 -7.53
C ASN A 315 -7.86 5.96 -6.42
N GLU A 316 -8.00 7.24 -6.76
CA GLU A 316 -8.39 8.29 -5.81
C GLU A 316 -9.80 8.07 -5.25
N SER A 317 -10.74 7.58 -6.06
CA SER A 317 -12.08 7.21 -5.60
C SER A 317 -12.04 6.02 -4.63
N PHE A 318 -11.18 5.04 -4.88
CA PHE A 318 -11.01 3.89 -3.98
C PHE A 318 -10.29 4.22 -2.67
N ASP A 319 -9.42 5.23 -2.65
CA ASP A 319 -8.88 5.76 -1.41
C ASP A 319 -10.01 6.35 -0.54
N LYS A 320 -10.93 7.11 -1.13
CA LYS A 320 -12.13 7.61 -0.44
C LYS A 320 -13.09 6.49 0.00
N LEU A 321 -13.22 5.43 -0.81
CA LEU A 321 -14.00 4.25 -0.43
C LEU A 321 -13.40 3.57 0.81
N ALA A 322 -12.07 3.43 0.88
CA ALA A 322 -11.40 2.88 2.04
C ALA A 322 -11.65 3.71 3.30
N ASP A 323 -11.56 5.04 3.19
CA ASP A 323 -11.87 5.96 4.29
C ASP A 323 -13.33 5.81 4.76
N CYS A 324 -14.29 5.73 3.82
CA CYS A 324 -15.71 5.54 4.13
C CYS A 324 -16.01 4.17 4.78
N LEU A 325 -15.19 3.15 4.53
CA LEU A 325 -15.34 1.83 5.15
C LEU A 325 -14.79 1.79 6.58
N GLY A 326 -13.82 2.65 6.92
CA GLY A 326 -13.24 2.76 8.27
C GLY A 326 -14.17 3.44 9.29
N ASP A 327 -15.06 4.33 8.86
CA ASP A 327 -16.02 5.00 9.71
C ASP A 327 -17.27 4.12 9.94
N ASP A 328 -17.69 3.95 11.20
CA ASP A 328 -19.04 3.50 11.55
C ASP A 328 -20.02 4.61 11.11
N TYR A 329 -20.43 4.57 9.86
CA TYR A 329 -21.37 5.52 9.29
C TYR A 329 -22.77 5.25 9.87
N PRO A 330 -23.30 6.12 10.73
CA PRO A 330 -24.71 6.02 11.11
C PRO A 330 -25.53 6.34 9.86
N THR A 331 -26.35 5.42 9.42
CA THR A 331 -27.44 5.65 8.49
C THR A 331 -28.21 6.90 8.94
N ALA A 332 -28.20 7.95 8.12
CA ALA A 332 -28.96 9.20 8.28
C ALA A 332 -28.51 10.16 9.40
N THR A 333 -27.38 10.88 9.27
CA THR A 333 -27.31 12.28 9.75
C THR A 333 -25.99 12.96 9.33
N ARG A 334 -25.84 13.35 8.07
CA ARG A 334 -25.02 14.50 7.66
C ARG A 334 -25.70 15.29 6.54
N ARG A 335 -26.91 15.76 6.81
CA ARG A 335 -27.40 17.02 6.21
C ARG A 335 -26.83 18.14 7.05
N GLY A 336 -25.76 18.77 6.62
CA GLY A 336 -25.23 19.95 7.28
C GLY A 336 -23.73 20.14 7.19
N LEU A 337 -23.13 20.12 6.02
CA LEU A 337 -21.93 20.92 5.76
C LEU A 337 -22.39 22.12 4.93
N LYS A 338 -22.57 23.25 5.61
CA LYS A 338 -22.69 24.58 5.00
C LYS A 338 -21.32 25.01 4.49
N PRO A 339 -21.31 25.88 3.45
CA PRO A 339 -20.13 26.30 2.70
C PRO A 339 -19.06 26.96 3.51
#